data_2716cf21ca5fa0be33b92ed034549464
#
_entry.id   2716cf21ca5fa0be33b92ed034549464
#
_cell.length_a   1.000
_cell.length_b   1.000
_cell.length_c   1.000
_cell.angle_alpha   90.00
_cell.angle_beta   90.00
_cell.angle_gamma   90.00
#
_symmetry.space_group_name_H-M   'P 1'
#
loop_
_entity.id
_entity.type
_entity.pdbx_description
1 polymer ?
#
loop_
_entity_poly.entity_id
_entity_poly.type
_entity_poly.pdbx_seq_one_letter_code
_entity_poly.pdbx_strand_id
1 'polypeptide(L)'
;MKKNIIIAMMAILALLLCACGAKQEGFGQDDLGLEVNGETYYLRTDSAPLIAALGDGYEYSEMVSCVYDGQDKTFAYPGLTVNTVPVDGKDIIEMFTLTDSTYATLRGCKVGDSREAVIAAYGEEYFDDGYINYTLTNDPADIQAERIQFEMNGDTVSAIYIYSPSY
;
A
#
# COMPACT_ATOMS: atom_id res chain seq x y z
N MET A 1 -42.08 24.14 17.36
CA MET A 1 -40.98 24.09 16.35
C MET A 1 -39.58 23.95 16.94
N LYS A 2 -39.19 24.70 18.01
CA LYS A 2 -37.84 24.60 18.61
C LYS A 2 -37.49 23.22 19.23
N LYS A 3 -38.46 22.50 19.80
CA LYS A 3 -38.27 21.18 20.43
C LYS A 3 -37.90 20.06 19.42
N ASN A 4 -38.47 20.14 18.22
CA ASN A 4 -38.21 19.12 17.17
C ASN A 4 -36.85 19.31 16.49
N ILE A 5 -36.31 20.54 16.47
CA ILE A 5 -34.98 20.86 15.94
C ILE A 5 -33.88 20.32 16.87
N ILE A 6 -34.09 20.41 18.21
CA ILE A 6 -33.13 19.90 19.20
C ILE A 6 -33.05 18.36 19.14
N ILE A 7 -34.20 17.69 18.94
CA ILE A 7 -34.22 16.22 18.81
C ILE A 7 -33.54 15.78 17.51
N ALA A 8 -33.73 16.51 16.41
CA ALA A 8 -33.06 16.23 15.13
C ALA A 8 -31.52 16.44 15.20
N MET A 9 -31.06 17.49 15.89
CA MET A 9 -29.64 17.73 16.12
C MET A 9 -28.98 16.68 17.02
N MET A 10 -29.68 16.18 18.05
CA MET A 10 -29.16 15.09 18.89
C MET A 10 -29.11 13.77 18.14
N ALA A 11 -30.04 13.49 17.22
CA ALA A 11 -30.04 12.29 16.40
C ALA A 11 -28.86 12.30 15.37
N ILE A 12 -28.52 13.46 14.82
CA ILE A 12 -27.37 13.60 13.90
C ILE A 12 -26.04 13.47 14.66
N LEU A 13 -25.96 13.99 15.88
CA LEU A 13 -24.76 13.87 16.71
C LEU A 13 -24.53 12.41 17.18
N ALA A 14 -25.61 11.65 17.41
CA ALA A 14 -25.53 10.23 17.77
C ALA A 14 -25.06 9.33 16.59
N LEU A 15 -25.34 9.72 15.35
CA LEU A 15 -24.88 9.01 14.15
C LEU A 15 -23.37 9.21 13.86
N LEU A 16 -22.77 10.29 14.36
CA LEU A 16 -21.33 10.56 14.24
C LEU A 16 -20.49 9.79 15.28
N LEU A 17 -21.09 9.19 16.29
CA LEU A 17 -20.42 8.41 17.34
C LEU A 17 -20.42 6.89 17.06
N CYS A 18 -21.02 6.42 15.98
CA CYS A 18 -20.99 5.02 15.56
C CYS A 18 -19.84 4.67 14.60
N ALA A 19 -18.83 5.54 14.44
CA ALA A 19 -17.53 5.17 13.91
C ALA A 19 -16.71 4.52 15.04
N CYS A 20 -17.29 3.50 15.68
CA CYS A 20 -16.70 2.84 16.83
C CYS A 20 -16.09 1.53 16.37
N GLY A 21 -14.77 1.53 16.26
CA GLY A 21 -13.95 0.40 16.70
C GLY A 21 -14.28 -0.93 16.04
N ALA A 22 -14.27 -1.02 14.70
CA ALA A 22 -13.80 -2.26 14.12
C ALA A 22 -12.39 -2.48 14.73
N LYS A 23 -12.21 -3.56 15.48
CA LYS A 23 -10.89 -3.97 15.96
C LYS A 23 -10.04 -4.03 14.71
N GLN A 24 -9.03 -3.17 14.62
CA GLN A 24 -8.16 -3.13 13.48
C GLN A 24 -7.50 -4.50 13.40
N GLU A 25 -7.84 -5.28 12.39
CA GLU A 25 -7.15 -6.53 12.14
C GLU A 25 -5.68 -6.21 11.89
N GLY A 26 -4.78 -7.08 12.38
CA GLY A 26 -3.34 -6.93 12.15
C GLY A 26 -3.02 -6.84 10.66
N PHE A 27 -1.81 -6.47 10.33
CA PHE A 27 -1.32 -6.47 8.95
C PHE A 27 -1.47 -7.87 8.33
N GLY A 28 -1.95 -7.94 7.09
CA GLY A 28 -2.24 -9.20 6.42
C GLY A 28 -2.11 -9.13 4.90
N GLN A 29 -2.35 -10.29 4.25
CA GLN A 29 -2.27 -10.44 2.80
C GLN A 29 -3.13 -9.41 2.03
N ASP A 30 -4.28 -9.06 2.59
CA ASP A 30 -5.22 -8.10 2.00
C ASP A 30 -4.69 -6.65 1.98
N ASP A 31 -3.56 -6.37 2.66
CA ASP A 31 -2.90 -5.07 2.65
C ASP A 31 -1.85 -4.93 1.52
N LEU A 32 -1.48 -6.04 0.88
CA LEU A 32 -0.40 -6.12 -0.11
C LEU A 32 -0.90 -5.82 -1.52
N GLY A 33 -1.49 -4.66 -1.69
CA GLY A 33 -2.05 -4.22 -2.97
C GLY A 33 -2.18 -2.71 -3.08
N LEU A 34 -2.69 -2.29 -4.23
CA LEU A 34 -2.95 -0.89 -4.56
C LEU A 34 -4.31 -0.77 -5.25
N GLU A 35 -5.11 0.24 -4.88
CA GLU A 35 -6.33 0.57 -5.58
C GLU A 35 -6.06 1.58 -6.71
N VAL A 36 -6.50 1.25 -7.92
CA VAL A 36 -6.43 2.13 -9.09
C VAL A 36 -7.81 2.12 -9.78
N ASN A 37 -8.41 3.29 -9.97
CA ASN A 37 -9.72 3.46 -10.62
C ASN A 37 -10.86 2.64 -9.99
N GLY A 38 -10.79 2.36 -8.66
CA GLY A 38 -11.79 1.59 -7.92
C GLY A 38 -11.63 0.08 -8.03
N GLU A 39 -10.54 -0.40 -8.60
CA GLU A 39 -10.17 -1.82 -8.66
C GLU A 39 -8.86 -2.03 -7.89
N THR A 40 -8.77 -3.15 -7.16
CA THR A 40 -7.59 -3.48 -6.35
C THR A 40 -6.69 -4.47 -7.08
N TYR A 41 -5.42 -4.14 -7.14
CA TYR A 41 -4.35 -4.95 -7.73
C TYR A 41 -3.38 -5.38 -6.64
N TYR A 42 -3.17 -6.69 -6.52
CA TYR A 42 -2.35 -7.28 -5.45
C TYR A 42 -0.96 -7.69 -5.97
N LEU A 43 0.00 -7.74 -5.06
CA LEU A 43 1.30 -8.38 -5.34
C LEU A 43 1.09 -9.82 -5.83
N ARG A 44 2.04 -10.34 -6.58
CA ARG A 44 2.06 -11.71 -7.10
C ARG A 44 0.94 -12.03 -8.09
N THR A 45 0.28 -11.00 -8.63
CA THR A 45 -0.69 -11.13 -9.74
C THR A 45 -0.13 -10.62 -11.06
N ASP A 46 -0.77 -10.98 -12.17
CA ASP A 46 -0.44 -10.49 -13.52
C ASP A 46 -0.58 -8.96 -13.58
N SER A 47 0.47 -8.28 -14.02
CA SER A 47 0.50 -6.81 -14.09
C SER A 47 -0.29 -6.21 -15.27
N ALA A 48 -0.60 -7.00 -16.30
CA ALA A 48 -1.20 -6.48 -17.53
C ALA A 48 -2.53 -5.72 -17.29
N PRO A 49 -3.46 -6.17 -16.41
CA PRO A 49 -4.67 -5.40 -16.11
C PRO A 49 -4.38 -4.06 -15.42
N LEU A 50 -3.41 -4.03 -14.50
CA LEU A 50 -3.01 -2.79 -13.82
C LEU A 50 -2.40 -1.79 -14.79
N ILE A 51 -1.43 -2.23 -15.61
CA ILE A 51 -0.79 -1.35 -16.60
C ILE A 51 -1.83 -0.80 -17.59
N ALA A 52 -2.79 -1.62 -18.01
CA ALA A 52 -3.90 -1.16 -18.86
C ALA A 52 -4.79 -0.12 -18.15
N ALA A 53 -5.04 -0.25 -16.83
CA ALA A 53 -5.83 0.69 -16.05
C ALA A 53 -5.10 2.02 -15.82
N LEU A 54 -3.77 1.99 -15.66
CA LEU A 54 -2.91 3.17 -15.50
C LEU A 54 -2.65 3.90 -16.85
N GLY A 55 -2.73 3.17 -17.98
CA GLY A 55 -2.46 3.71 -19.32
C GLY A 55 -0.98 3.85 -19.64
N ASP A 56 -0.66 4.52 -20.78
CA ASP A 56 0.68 4.55 -21.38
C ASP A 56 1.58 5.70 -20.85
N GLY A 57 1.19 6.34 -19.75
CA GLY A 57 1.89 7.52 -19.19
C GLY A 57 3.13 7.19 -18.35
N TYR A 58 3.86 6.14 -18.64
CA TYR A 58 5.03 5.68 -17.87
C TYR A 58 6.35 5.83 -18.64
N GLU A 59 7.44 5.95 -17.88
CA GLU A 59 8.78 5.65 -18.36
C GLU A 59 9.05 4.14 -18.18
N TYR A 60 9.57 3.50 -19.23
CA TYR A 60 9.80 2.06 -19.24
C TYR A 60 11.29 1.73 -19.18
N SER A 61 11.65 0.75 -18.37
CA SER A 61 12.97 0.08 -18.43
C SER A 61 12.83 -1.40 -18.12
N GLU A 62 13.83 -2.19 -18.57
CA GLU A 62 13.92 -3.61 -18.30
C GLU A 62 15.37 -4.03 -18.12
N MET A 63 15.58 -5.12 -17.38
CA MET A 63 16.87 -5.75 -17.19
C MET A 63 16.73 -7.27 -17.12
N VAL A 64 17.78 -8.00 -17.46
CA VAL A 64 17.77 -9.47 -17.32
C VAL A 64 17.54 -9.82 -15.85
N SER A 65 16.55 -10.66 -15.58
CA SER A 65 16.27 -11.11 -14.21
C SER A 65 17.40 -11.95 -13.66
N CYS A 66 17.74 -11.72 -12.39
CA CYS A 66 18.73 -12.53 -11.67
C CYS A 66 18.11 -13.82 -11.10
N VAL A 67 16.78 -13.92 -11.08
CA VAL A 67 16.04 -15.01 -10.38
C VAL A 67 15.25 -15.86 -11.37
N TYR A 68 14.68 -15.24 -12.40
CA TYR A 68 13.79 -15.91 -13.36
C TYR A 68 14.35 -15.89 -14.79
N ASP A 69 13.88 -16.79 -15.63
CA ASP A 69 14.16 -16.71 -17.07
C ASP A 69 13.32 -15.58 -17.69
N GLY A 70 14.00 -14.52 -18.13
CA GLY A 70 13.36 -13.37 -18.76
C GLY A 70 13.87 -12.02 -18.25
N GLN A 71 13.01 -11.03 -18.26
CA GLN A 71 13.37 -9.66 -17.90
C GLN A 71 12.49 -9.12 -16.78
N ASP A 72 13.12 -8.55 -15.75
CA ASP A 72 12.46 -7.71 -14.77
C ASP A 72 12.12 -6.38 -15.45
N LYS A 73 10.90 -5.87 -15.25
CA LYS A 73 10.42 -4.66 -15.89
C LYS A 73 10.03 -3.61 -14.86
N THR A 74 10.26 -2.36 -15.22
CA THR A 74 9.89 -1.20 -14.42
C THR A 74 8.99 -0.29 -15.24
N PHE A 75 7.82 0.06 -14.68
CA PHE A 75 6.87 1.02 -15.21
C PHE A 75 6.79 2.19 -14.22
N ALA A 76 7.44 3.32 -14.56
CA ALA A 76 7.51 4.49 -13.69
C ALA A 76 6.50 5.54 -14.14
N TYR A 77 5.43 5.69 -13.37
CA TYR A 77 4.40 6.72 -13.50
C TYR A 77 4.69 7.89 -12.54
N PRO A 78 4.11 9.07 -12.74
CA PRO A 78 4.13 10.11 -11.72
C PRO A 78 3.54 9.59 -10.39
N GLY A 79 4.35 9.59 -9.34
CA GLY A 79 3.95 9.16 -8.00
C GLY A 79 3.87 7.66 -7.75
N LEU A 80 4.02 6.80 -8.78
CA LEU A 80 3.94 5.35 -8.65
C LEU A 80 4.97 4.66 -9.56
N THR A 81 5.76 3.76 -8.99
CA THR A 81 6.53 2.80 -9.79
C THR A 81 5.99 1.38 -9.57
N VAL A 82 5.79 0.65 -10.66
CA VAL A 82 5.42 -0.78 -10.64
C VAL A 82 6.60 -1.58 -11.15
N ASN A 83 7.13 -2.48 -10.32
CA ASN A 83 8.15 -3.44 -10.72
C ASN A 83 7.52 -4.82 -10.89
N THR A 84 7.93 -5.52 -11.94
CA THR A 84 7.44 -6.86 -12.27
C THR A 84 8.59 -7.81 -12.52
N VAL A 85 8.33 -9.10 -12.29
CA VAL A 85 9.24 -10.21 -12.58
C VAL A 85 8.59 -11.19 -13.55
N PRO A 86 9.39 -11.86 -14.43
CA PRO A 86 8.84 -12.81 -15.39
C PRO A 86 8.60 -14.17 -14.72
N VAL A 87 7.33 -14.59 -14.61
CA VAL A 87 6.94 -15.90 -14.09
C VAL A 87 5.95 -16.55 -15.05
N ASP A 88 6.24 -17.76 -15.53
CA ASP A 88 5.36 -18.55 -16.42
C ASP A 88 4.86 -17.77 -17.65
N GLY A 89 5.73 -16.93 -18.23
CA GLY A 89 5.44 -16.14 -19.42
C GLY A 89 4.56 -14.91 -19.16
N LYS A 90 4.38 -14.51 -17.90
CA LYS A 90 3.67 -13.31 -17.47
C LYS A 90 4.60 -12.38 -16.71
N ASP A 91 4.27 -11.09 -16.71
CA ASP A 91 4.91 -10.08 -15.88
C ASP A 91 4.13 -9.97 -14.55
N ILE A 92 4.66 -10.55 -13.49
CA ILE A 92 4.01 -10.62 -12.19
C ILE A 92 4.44 -9.43 -11.34
N ILE A 93 3.48 -8.75 -10.72
CA ILE A 93 3.74 -7.61 -9.84
C ILE A 93 4.56 -8.06 -8.63
N GLU A 94 5.74 -7.47 -8.46
CA GLU A 94 6.64 -7.73 -7.33
C GLU A 94 6.64 -6.56 -6.34
N MET A 95 6.59 -5.31 -6.83
CA MET A 95 6.68 -4.15 -5.96
C MET A 95 5.88 -2.96 -6.50
N PHE A 96 5.26 -2.26 -5.58
CA PHE A 96 4.77 -0.89 -5.74
C PHE A 96 5.65 0.05 -4.93
N THR A 97 6.08 1.16 -5.55
CA THR A 97 6.74 2.27 -4.85
C THR A 97 5.92 3.53 -5.02
N LEU A 98 5.44 4.10 -3.91
CA LEU A 98 4.70 5.36 -3.89
C LEU A 98 5.66 6.48 -3.48
N THR A 99 5.76 7.54 -4.30
CA THR A 99 6.72 8.63 -4.09
C THR A 99 6.06 9.99 -3.87
N ASP A 100 4.74 10.07 -3.98
CA ASP A 100 3.95 11.26 -3.66
C ASP A 100 2.56 10.88 -3.11
N SER A 101 1.73 11.86 -2.81
CA SER A 101 0.40 11.69 -2.22
C SER A 101 -0.71 11.32 -3.20
N THR A 102 -0.39 11.06 -4.47
CA THR A 102 -1.37 10.70 -5.53
C THR A 102 -2.03 9.37 -5.24
N TYR A 103 -1.24 8.41 -4.78
CA TYR A 103 -1.69 7.07 -4.43
C TYR A 103 -1.69 6.85 -2.92
N ALA A 104 -2.50 5.91 -2.47
CA ALA A 104 -2.59 5.50 -1.07
C ALA A 104 -2.48 4.00 -0.93
N THR A 105 -2.03 3.52 0.22
CA THR A 105 -2.15 2.12 0.60
C THR A 105 -3.62 1.73 0.77
N LEU A 106 -3.95 0.44 0.84
CA LEU A 106 -5.33 -0.03 1.02
C LEU A 106 -5.95 0.42 2.36
N ARG A 107 -5.12 0.81 3.35
CA ARG A 107 -5.57 1.43 4.61
C ARG A 107 -5.56 2.97 4.57
N GLY A 108 -5.34 3.56 3.40
CA GLY A 108 -5.45 5.01 3.15
C GLY A 108 -4.21 5.83 3.49
N CYS A 109 -3.09 5.21 3.92
CA CYS A 109 -1.84 5.94 4.18
C CYS A 109 -1.18 6.43 2.90
N LYS A 110 -0.60 7.63 2.93
CA LYS A 110 0.04 8.31 1.81
C LYS A 110 1.42 8.86 2.17
N VAL A 111 2.19 9.15 1.16
CA VAL A 111 3.36 10.02 1.30
C VAL A 111 2.90 11.38 1.82
N GLY A 112 3.58 11.88 2.85
CA GLY A 112 3.22 13.10 3.58
C GLY A 112 2.46 12.87 4.88
N ASP A 113 1.94 11.67 5.15
CA ASP A 113 1.29 11.33 6.41
C ASP A 113 2.29 11.26 7.57
N SER A 114 1.81 11.46 8.81
CA SER A 114 2.65 11.35 9.99
C SER A 114 2.84 9.89 10.41
N ARG A 115 3.88 9.65 11.23
CA ARG A 115 4.13 8.36 11.89
C ARG A 115 2.91 7.85 12.65
N GLU A 116 2.25 8.74 13.41
CA GLU A 116 1.05 8.39 14.17
C GLU A 116 -0.10 7.95 13.25
N ALA A 117 -0.26 8.57 12.07
CA ALA A 117 -1.27 8.18 11.11
C ALA A 117 -1.03 6.76 10.58
N VAL A 118 0.23 6.40 10.30
CA VAL A 118 0.62 5.05 9.88
C VAL A 118 0.32 4.04 10.99
N ILE A 119 0.74 4.32 12.24
CA ILE A 119 0.49 3.44 13.38
C ILE A 119 -1.01 3.33 13.66
N ALA A 120 -1.77 4.43 13.55
CA ALA A 120 -3.22 4.39 13.68
C ALA A 120 -3.88 3.53 12.60
N ALA A 121 -3.30 3.43 11.39
CA ALA A 121 -3.84 2.63 10.29
C ALA A 121 -3.42 1.16 10.36
N TYR A 122 -2.21 0.85 10.80
CA TYR A 122 -1.64 -0.51 10.73
C TYR A 122 -1.41 -1.17 12.09
N GLY A 123 -1.46 -0.42 13.19
CA GLY A 123 -1.26 -0.92 14.56
C GLY A 123 0.17 -0.79 15.05
N GLU A 124 0.38 -1.28 16.29
CA GLU A 124 1.65 -1.15 17.02
C GLU A 124 2.62 -2.32 16.74
N GLU A 125 2.19 -3.33 15.96
CA GLU A 125 2.99 -4.53 15.68
C GLU A 125 3.87 -4.30 14.45
N TYR A 126 4.85 -3.41 14.58
CA TYR A 126 5.85 -3.09 13.55
C TYR A 126 7.26 -3.19 14.11
N PHE A 127 8.27 -3.21 13.24
CA PHE A 127 9.66 -2.97 13.62
C PHE A 127 10.23 -1.79 12.83
N ASP A 128 11.16 -1.08 13.46
CA ASP A 128 11.77 0.14 12.95
C ASP A 128 13.29 -0.08 12.82
N ASP A 129 13.77 -0.12 11.58
CA ASP A 129 15.17 -0.22 11.18
C ASP A 129 15.63 0.98 10.33
N GLY A 130 14.90 2.10 10.45
CA GLY A 130 14.96 3.27 9.60
C GLY A 130 13.72 3.39 8.70
N TYR A 131 12.92 2.33 8.62
CA TYR A 131 11.59 2.26 8.03
C TYR A 131 10.61 1.75 9.07
N ILE A 132 9.35 2.16 9.00
CA ILE A 132 8.28 1.46 9.71
C ILE A 132 7.88 0.27 8.86
N ASN A 133 8.13 -0.94 9.37
CA ASN A 133 7.94 -2.19 8.64
C ASN A 133 6.79 -3.00 9.21
N TYR A 134 5.86 -3.40 8.35
CA TYR A 134 4.85 -4.42 8.63
C TYR A 134 5.07 -5.61 7.70
N THR A 135 5.24 -6.81 8.24
CA THR A 135 5.47 -8.05 7.48
C THR A 135 4.45 -9.11 7.83
N LEU A 136 4.17 -10.02 6.89
CA LEU A 136 3.18 -11.08 7.10
C LEU A 136 3.53 -12.03 8.25
N THR A 137 4.81 -12.20 8.54
CA THR A 137 5.28 -13.11 9.60
C THR A 137 5.50 -12.39 10.93
N ASN A 138 5.50 -11.05 10.93
CA ASN A 138 5.89 -10.21 12.07
C ASN A 138 7.24 -10.62 12.69
N ASP A 139 8.15 -11.13 11.86
CA ASP A 139 9.51 -11.54 12.24
C ASP A 139 10.54 -10.68 11.49
N PRO A 140 11.32 -9.82 12.16
CA PRO A 140 12.34 -9.00 11.51
C PRO A 140 13.49 -9.82 10.88
N ALA A 141 13.66 -11.08 11.26
CA ALA A 141 14.66 -11.98 10.67
C ALA A 141 14.17 -12.64 9.37
N ASP A 142 12.87 -12.63 9.10
CA ASP A 142 12.29 -13.16 7.86
C ASP A 142 12.38 -12.11 6.75
N ILE A 143 13.53 -12.07 6.10
CA ILE A 143 13.78 -11.17 4.97
C ILE A 143 12.98 -11.51 3.71
N GLN A 144 12.37 -12.70 3.67
CA GLN A 144 11.57 -13.20 2.55
C GLN A 144 10.09 -12.86 2.70
N ALA A 145 9.66 -12.42 3.88
CA ALA A 145 8.26 -12.09 4.11
C ALA A 145 7.80 -10.91 3.26
N GLU A 146 6.65 -11.05 2.62
CA GLU A 146 5.95 -9.95 1.97
C GLU A 146 5.64 -8.86 2.98
N ARG A 147 5.73 -7.60 2.56
CA ARG A 147 5.71 -6.48 3.49
C ARG A 147 5.29 -5.16 2.89
N ILE A 148 4.97 -4.23 3.79
CA ILE A 148 4.89 -2.81 3.51
C ILE A 148 5.92 -2.08 4.37
N GLN A 149 6.64 -1.14 3.75
CA GLN A 149 7.62 -0.30 4.43
C GLN A 149 7.28 1.17 4.19
N PHE A 150 7.31 1.96 5.25
CA PHE A 150 7.18 3.40 5.19
C PHE A 150 8.53 4.03 5.48
N GLU A 151 9.14 4.65 4.47
CA GLU A 151 10.34 5.45 4.63
C GLU A 151 10.00 6.77 5.31
N MET A 152 10.76 7.12 6.34
CA MET A 152 10.47 8.29 7.16
C MET A 152 11.51 9.39 6.94
N ASN A 153 11.04 10.62 6.72
CA ASN A 153 11.86 11.83 6.80
C ASN A 153 11.42 12.61 8.05
N GLY A 154 12.15 12.42 9.15
CA GLY A 154 11.70 12.86 10.47
C GLY A 154 10.43 12.11 10.88
N ASP A 155 9.32 12.82 11.05
CA ASP A 155 8.03 12.26 11.49
C ASP A 155 7.01 12.13 10.33
N THR A 156 7.49 12.29 9.08
CA THR A 156 6.64 12.29 7.89
C THR A 156 7.08 11.20 6.92
N VAL A 157 6.13 10.49 6.33
CA VAL A 157 6.36 9.48 5.29
C VAL A 157 6.92 10.14 4.04
N SER A 158 8.09 9.71 3.57
CA SER A 158 8.74 10.20 2.36
C SER A 158 8.54 9.27 1.14
N ALA A 159 8.40 7.96 1.39
CA ALA A 159 8.08 6.96 0.38
C ALA A 159 7.38 5.75 1.02
N ILE A 160 6.64 4.97 0.21
CA ILE A 160 6.01 3.74 0.65
C ILE A 160 6.38 2.63 -0.32
N TYR A 161 6.81 1.49 0.20
CA TYR A 161 7.16 0.30 -0.57
C TYR A 161 6.25 -0.85 -0.15
N ILE A 162 5.54 -1.45 -1.12
CA ILE A 162 4.73 -2.64 -0.91
C ILE A 162 5.35 -3.71 -1.79
N TYR A 163 5.94 -4.75 -1.22
CA TYR A 163 6.70 -5.70 -2.03
C TYR A 163 6.74 -7.12 -1.50
N SER A 164 6.99 -8.03 -2.44
CA SER A 164 7.21 -9.45 -2.23
C SER A 164 8.62 -9.78 -2.70
N PRO A 165 9.57 -10.09 -1.80
CA PRO A 165 10.92 -10.46 -2.21
C PRO A 165 10.92 -11.69 -3.12
N SER A 166 11.64 -11.62 -4.24
CA SER A 166 11.84 -12.73 -5.19
C SER A 166 13.22 -13.36 -4.97
N TYR A 167 13.26 -14.41 -4.16
CA TYR A 167 14.49 -15.18 -3.92
C TYR A 167 14.23 -16.67 -4.02
#